data_c36310cc7cf6c6ed635b3b1fc316afa2
#
_entry.id   c36310cc7cf6c6ed635b3b1fc316afa2
#
_cell.length_a   1.000
_cell.length_b   1.000
_cell.length_c   1.000
_cell.angle_alpha   90.00
_cell.angle_beta   90.00
_cell.angle_gamma   90.00
#
_symmetry.space_group_name_H-M   'P 1'
#
loop_
_entity.id
_entity.type
_entity.pdbx_description
1 polymer ?
#
loop_
_entity_poly.entity_id
_entity_poly.type
_entity_poly.pdbx_seq_one_letter_code
_entity_poly.pdbx_strand_id
1 'polypeptide(L)'
;MNHLMRAIAPLTEGEWKAVDEEAKQTLKLNLAARRLVDFSGPHGWQTSSINLGRVDRTDVDLRPGVETRRRRVQTLIELRAPFELSRQELDIIARGGRDPDLRPVTEAARSIAIAENQAVFNGFEAGHITGIFDAAQQSALHLTDDYVHYPEVVAEALGKLRNLGIVGPYGIVLGPRCYIGLTETTTGGGYRIYDHVKRLLNGPVVWTPGIDGAIVVSMRGGDFELTVGEDLSIGYLSHTADTVRLYLQESLTFRVLTAEAAIPLRYRNSRAELAPPARQTSKKRASR
;
A
#
# COMPACT_ATOMS: atom_id res chain seq x y z
N MET A 1 -9.44 1.33 -29.33
CA MET A 1 -8.63 0.24 -28.74
C MET A 1 -8.18 0.73 -27.38
N ASN A 2 -8.40 -0.03 -26.32
CA ASN A 2 -8.04 0.35 -24.95
C ASN A 2 -6.51 0.17 -24.80
N HIS A 3 -5.83 1.01 -23.97
CA HIS A 3 -4.39 0.93 -23.69
C HIS A 3 -3.95 -0.43 -23.13
N LEU A 4 -4.85 -1.20 -22.49
CA LEU A 4 -4.58 -2.55 -21.98
C LEU A 4 -4.41 -3.60 -23.11
N MET A 5 -4.74 -3.27 -24.34
CA MET A 5 -4.54 -4.11 -25.55
C MET A 5 -5.20 -5.52 -25.45
N ARG A 6 -6.20 -5.70 -24.58
CA ARG A 6 -6.86 -7.00 -24.34
C ARG A 6 -7.49 -7.61 -25.59
N ALA A 7 -8.03 -6.75 -26.47
CA ALA A 7 -8.73 -7.20 -27.68
C ALA A 7 -7.84 -7.90 -28.72
N ILE A 8 -6.52 -7.72 -28.64
CA ILE A 8 -5.54 -8.36 -29.55
C ILE A 8 -4.78 -9.51 -28.89
N ALA A 9 -5.04 -9.77 -27.61
CA ALA A 9 -4.46 -10.91 -26.93
C ALA A 9 -5.07 -12.21 -27.44
N PRO A 10 -4.29 -13.31 -27.57
CA PRO A 10 -4.80 -14.59 -27.99
C PRO A 10 -5.46 -15.34 -26.82
N LEU A 11 -6.43 -14.70 -26.16
CA LEU A 11 -7.22 -15.27 -25.07
C LEU A 11 -8.70 -15.16 -25.41
N THR A 12 -9.43 -16.22 -25.11
CA THR A 12 -10.89 -16.24 -25.16
C THR A 12 -11.50 -15.48 -23.98
N GLU A 13 -12.77 -15.14 -24.05
CA GLU A 13 -13.51 -14.49 -22.96
C GLU A 13 -13.50 -15.34 -21.67
N GLY A 14 -13.59 -16.67 -21.79
CA GLY A 14 -13.54 -17.60 -20.66
C GLY A 14 -12.19 -17.60 -19.95
N GLU A 15 -11.09 -17.55 -20.70
CA GLU A 15 -9.73 -17.46 -20.18
C GLU A 15 -9.48 -16.12 -19.49
N TRP A 16 -9.91 -15.01 -20.08
CA TRP A 16 -9.85 -13.69 -19.46
C TRP A 16 -10.61 -13.67 -18.13
N LYS A 17 -11.81 -14.24 -18.11
CA LYS A 17 -12.63 -14.32 -16.89
C LYS A 17 -11.93 -15.10 -15.78
N ALA A 18 -11.29 -16.23 -16.10
CA ALA A 18 -10.56 -17.03 -15.12
C ALA A 18 -9.36 -16.28 -14.56
N VAL A 19 -8.58 -15.62 -15.42
CA VAL A 19 -7.41 -14.80 -15.02
C VAL A 19 -7.83 -13.59 -14.16
N ASP A 20 -8.88 -12.88 -14.56
CA ASP A 20 -9.41 -11.73 -13.81
C ASP A 20 -9.94 -12.15 -12.43
N GLU A 21 -10.64 -13.29 -12.33
CA GLU A 21 -11.19 -13.75 -11.05
C GLU A 21 -10.09 -14.21 -10.09
N GLU A 22 -9.07 -14.93 -10.58
CA GLU A 22 -7.91 -15.33 -9.78
C GLU A 22 -7.14 -14.11 -9.22
N ALA A 23 -6.90 -13.12 -10.08
CA ALA A 23 -6.27 -11.88 -9.66
C ALA A 23 -7.12 -11.16 -8.61
N LYS A 24 -8.42 -11.01 -8.84
CA LYS A 24 -9.36 -10.33 -7.94
C LYS A 24 -9.43 -10.99 -6.56
N GLN A 25 -9.48 -12.32 -6.50
CA GLN A 25 -9.49 -13.05 -5.22
C GLN A 25 -8.21 -12.80 -4.44
N THR A 26 -7.06 -12.88 -5.11
CA THR A 26 -5.76 -12.63 -4.50
C THR A 26 -5.61 -11.19 -4.02
N LEU A 27 -6.00 -10.22 -4.83
CA LEU A 27 -5.96 -8.79 -4.49
C LEU A 27 -6.84 -8.47 -3.28
N LYS A 28 -8.07 -9.00 -3.23
CA LYS A 28 -8.99 -8.79 -2.11
C LYS A 28 -8.42 -9.23 -0.77
N LEU A 29 -7.59 -10.27 -0.76
CA LEU A 29 -6.94 -10.76 0.45
C LEU A 29 -5.72 -9.92 0.86
N ASN A 30 -5.01 -9.30 -0.11
CA ASN A 30 -3.71 -8.69 0.11
C ASN A 30 -3.72 -7.15 0.16
N LEU A 31 -4.75 -6.46 -0.37
CA LEU A 31 -4.88 -5.01 -0.32
C LEU A 31 -5.28 -4.55 1.09
N ALA A 32 -4.28 -4.41 1.96
CA ALA A 32 -4.47 -4.06 3.35
C ALA A 32 -4.75 -2.56 3.55
N ALA A 33 -4.04 -1.69 2.83
CA ALA A 33 -4.15 -0.24 2.95
C ALA A 33 -5.56 0.26 2.67
N ARG A 34 -6.21 -0.23 1.61
CA ARG A 34 -7.58 0.16 1.22
C ARG A 34 -8.66 -0.14 2.26
N ARG A 35 -8.33 -0.92 3.29
CA ARG A 35 -9.24 -1.24 4.40
C ARG A 35 -9.13 -0.28 5.57
N LEU A 36 -8.14 0.61 5.57
CA LEU A 36 -7.78 1.46 6.70
C LEU A 36 -7.72 2.95 6.36
N VAL A 37 -7.54 3.29 5.08
CA VAL A 37 -7.42 4.67 4.62
C VAL A 37 -8.56 5.04 3.67
N ASP A 38 -8.79 6.33 3.47
CA ASP A 38 -9.78 6.81 2.51
C ASP A 38 -9.32 6.49 1.09
N PHE A 39 -10.23 5.97 0.29
CA PHE A 39 -9.99 5.62 -1.11
C PHE A 39 -10.68 6.63 -2.03
N SER A 40 -9.91 7.26 -2.92
CA SER A 40 -10.39 8.21 -3.93
C SER A 40 -10.07 7.69 -5.33
N GLY A 41 -11.10 7.40 -6.10
CA GLY A 41 -10.92 6.90 -7.48
C GLY A 41 -11.85 5.73 -7.85
N PRO A 42 -11.61 5.09 -9.00
CA PRO A 42 -10.59 5.43 -10.00
C PRO A 42 -10.92 6.71 -10.79
N HIS A 43 -9.90 7.56 -10.98
CA HIS A 43 -10.04 8.83 -11.73
C HIS A 43 -9.73 8.69 -13.23
N GLY A 44 -9.27 7.52 -13.65
CA GLY A 44 -8.98 7.15 -15.02
C GLY A 44 -7.50 7.20 -15.39
N TRP A 45 -7.18 6.48 -16.47
CA TRP A 45 -5.82 6.30 -17.00
C TRP A 45 -5.03 7.59 -17.24
N GLN A 46 -5.73 8.68 -17.62
CA GLN A 46 -5.08 9.95 -17.95
C GLN A 46 -4.69 10.77 -16.71
N THR A 47 -5.08 10.33 -15.51
CA THR A 47 -4.78 11.06 -14.28
C THR A 47 -3.32 10.90 -13.92
N SER A 48 -2.53 11.96 -14.03
CA SER A 48 -1.10 11.95 -13.75
C SER A 48 -0.72 12.63 -12.44
N SER A 49 -1.61 13.46 -11.87
CA SER A 49 -1.36 14.19 -10.63
C SER A 49 -2.64 14.62 -9.94
N ILE A 50 -2.54 14.89 -8.65
CA ILE A 50 -3.59 15.51 -7.83
C ILE A 50 -3.18 16.93 -7.46
N ASN A 51 -4.16 17.82 -7.40
CA ASN A 51 -3.94 19.20 -7.03
C ASN A 51 -3.84 19.35 -5.51
N LEU A 52 -2.76 19.96 -5.02
CA LEU A 52 -2.58 20.19 -3.57
C LEU A 52 -3.22 21.50 -3.08
N GLY A 53 -3.80 22.32 -3.98
CA GLY A 53 -4.38 23.61 -3.64
C GLY A 53 -3.35 24.66 -3.19
N ARG A 54 -2.05 24.35 -3.27
CA ARG A 54 -0.94 25.20 -2.84
C ARG A 54 -0.22 25.82 -4.04
N VAL A 55 0.43 26.97 -3.80
CA VAL A 55 1.26 27.65 -4.77
C VAL A 55 2.61 28.06 -4.15
N ASP A 56 3.66 27.99 -4.94
CA ASP A 56 4.97 28.51 -4.59
C ASP A 56 5.24 29.75 -5.46
N ARG A 57 5.80 30.81 -4.89
CA ARG A 57 6.33 31.92 -5.66
C ARG A 57 7.57 31.44 -6.41
N THR A 58 7.73 31.85 -7.66
CA THR A 58 8.97 31.61 -8.41
C THR A 58 10.00 32.67 -8.08
N ASP A 59 11.29 32.33 -8.20
CA ASP A 59 12.40 33.24 -7.91
C ASP A 59 12.52 34.38 -8.95
N VAL A 60 11.91 34.18 -10.12
CA VAL A 60 11.97 35.11 -11.24
C VAL A 60 10.56 35.36 -11.78
N ASP A 61 10.20 36.63 -11.88
CA ASP A 61 8.97 37.06 -12.52
C ASP A 61 9.16 37.19 -14.04
N LEU A 62 8.17 36.78 -14.82
CA LEU A 62 8.20 36.88 -16.29
C LEU A 62 8.26 38.32 -16.78
N ARG A 63 7.76 39.26 -15.97
CA ARG A 63 7.75 40.69 -16.27
C ARG A 63 7.73 41.50 -14.97
N PRO A 64 8.42 42.65 -14.90
CA PRO A 64 8.33 43.52 -13.73
C PRO A 64 6.86 43.88 -13.38
N GLY A 65 6.50 43.72 -12.13
CA GLY A 65 5.15 43.97 -11.62
C GLY A 65 4.12 42.86 -11.86
N VAL A 66 4.53 41.70 -12.43
CA VAL A 66 3.68 40.52 -12.61
C VAL A 66 4.27 39.37 -11.80
N GLU A 67 3.71 39.10 -10.61
CA GLU A 67 4.13 37.98 -9.76
C GLU A 67 3.86 36.63 -10.43
N THR A 68 4.88 35.79 -10.55
CA THR A 68 4.78 34.46 -11.11
C THR A 68 4.70 33.40 -9.99
N ARG A 69 3.71 32.51 -10.05
CA ARG A 69 3.48 31.45 -9.08
C ARG A 69 3.34 30.09 -9.75
N ARG A 70 3.92 29.05 -9.16
CA ARG A 70 3.80 27.66 -9.58
C ARG A 70 2.80 26.93 -8.71
N ARG A 71 1.81 26.27 -9.32
CA ARG A 71 0.89 25.37 -8.58
C ARG A 71 1.61 24.09 -8.14
N ARG A 72 1.36 23.69 -6.91
CA ARG A 72 1.87 22.41 -6.38
C ARG A 72 0.90 21.29 -6.71
N VAL A 73 1.44 20.22 -7.22
CA VAL A 73 0.73 18.96 -7.47
C VAL A 73 1.52 17.81 -6.85
N GLN A 74 0.84 16.70 -6.57
CA GLN A 74 1.48 15.44 -6.26
C GLN A 74 1.22 14.47 -7.41
N THR A 75 2.29 13.91 -7.96
CA THR A 75 2.22 12.99 -9.09
C THR A 75 1.78 11.60 -8.64
N LEU A 76 1.09 10.88 -9.54
CA LEU A 76 0.85 9.46 -9.37
C LEU A 76 2.09 8.67 -9.82
N ILE A 77 2.32 7.54 -9.19
CA ILE A 77 3.24 6.50 -9.67
C ILE A 77 2.44 5.42 -10.40
N GLU A 78 3.06 4.73 -11.35
CA GLU A 78 2.50 3.56 -12.01
C GLU A 78 3.20 2.31 -11.48
N LEU A 79 2.43 1.37 -10.96
CA LEU A 79 2.89 0.03 -10.60
C LEU A 79 2.55 -0.92 -11.72
N ARG A 80 3.51 -1.78 -12.10
CA ARG A 80 3.29 -2.80 -13.11
C ARG A 80 3.99 -4.10 -12.73
N ALA A 81 3.22 -5.17 -12.64
CA ALA A 81 3.69 -6.52 -12.34
C ALA A 81 3.47 -7.43 -13.56
N PRO A 82 4.50 -7.68 -14.40
CA PRO A 82 4.40 -8.59 -15.52
C PRO A 82 4.36 -10.05 -15.06
N PHE A 83 3.63 -10.88 -15.79
CA PHE A 83 3.58 -12.32 -15.58
C PHE A 83 3.37 -13.06 -16.90
N GLU A 84 3.62 -14.36 -16.91
CA GLU A 84 3.54 -15.20 -18.10
C GLU A 84 2.70 -16.45 -17.81
N LEU A 85 1.78 -16.75 -18.70
CA LEU A 85 0.93 -17.94 -18.64
C LEU A 85 1.28 -18.89 -19.79
N SER A 86 1.30 -20.18 -19.50
CA SER A 86 1.39 -21.23 -20.52
C SER A 86 0.12 -21.29 -21.34
N ARG A 87 0.23 -21.42 -22.66
CA ARG A 87 -0.92 -21.64 -23.52
C ARG A 87 -1.61 -22.98 -23.25
N GLN A 88 -0.85 -23.98 -22.79
CA GLN A 88 -1.44 -25.26 -22.37
C GLN A 88 -2.42 -25.09 -21.21
N GLU A 89 -2.07 -24.24 -20.23
CA GLU A 89 -2.95 -23.94 -19.09
C GLU A 89 -4.19 -23.15 -19.51
N LEU A 90 -4.03 -22.20 -20.44
CA LEU A 90 -5.16 -21.47 -21.03
C LEU A 90 -6.10 -22.43 -21.80
N ASP A 91 -5.52 -23.35 -22.59
CA ASP A 91 -6.29 -24.40 -23.27
C ASP A 91 -7.07 -25.32 -22.30
N ILE A 92 -6.54 -25.59 -21.10
CA ILE A 92 -7.28 -26.34 -20.06
C ILE A 92 -8.55 -25.58 -19.69
N ILE A 93 -8.47 -24.27 -19.49
CA ILE A 93 -9.64 -23.42 -19.19
C ILE A 93 -10.64 -23.49 -20.35
N ALA A 94 -10.17 -23.30 -21.59
CA ALA A 94 -11.01 -23.30 -22.78
C ALA A 94 -11.76 -24.64 -22.98
N ARG A 95 -11.15 -25.75 -22.58
CA ARG A 95 -11.76 -27.10 -22.60
C ARG A 95 -12.62 -27.41 -21.36
N GLY A 96 -12.77 -26.48 -20.42
CA GLY A 96 -13.60 -26.65 -19.22
C GLY A 96 -12.89 -27.38 -18.05
N GLY A 97 -11.53 -27.46 -18.07
CA GLY A 97 -10.74 -27.94 -16.95
C GLY A 97 -10.89 -27.03 -15.73
N ARG A 98 -10.73 -27.60 -14.52
CA ARG A 98 -10.99 -26.87 -13.27
C ARG A 98 -9.73 -26.56 -12.45
N ASP A 99 -8.57 -27.01 -12.91
CA ASP A 99 -7.30 -26.96 -12.21
C ASP A 99 -6.14 -26.36 -13.04
N PRO A 100 -6.35 -25.27 -13.81
CA PRO A 100 -5.27 -24.62 -14.53
C PRO A 100 -4.25 -24.04 -13.56
N ASP A 101 -2.98 -24.06 -13.93
CA ASP A 101 -1.91 -23.39 -13.15
C ASP A 101 -1.93 -21.86 -13.36
N LEU A 102 -2.64 -21.16 -12.50
CA LEU A 102 -2.71 -19.68 -12.46
C LEU A 102 -1.79 -19.07 -11.38
N ARG A 103 -0.82 -19.83 -10.83
CA ARG A 103 0.15 -19.29 -9.85
C ARG A 103 0.85 -18.01 -10.31
N PRO A 104 1.26 -17.84 -11.60
CA PRO A 104 1.83 -16.57 -12.04
C PRO A 104 0.92 -15.36 -11.85
N VAL A 105 -0.40 -15.53 -12.00
CA VAL A 105 -1.40 -14.48 -11.73
C VAL A 105 -1.44 -14.15 -10.25
N THR A 106 -1.50 -15.18 -9.40
CA THR A 106 -1.52 -15.05 -7.94
C THR A 106 -0.27 -14.32 -7.43
N GLU A 107 0.91 -14.69 -7.94
CA GLU A 107 2.19 -14.06 -7.56
C GLU A 107 2.27 -12.59 -7.99
N ALA A 108 1.86 -12.27 -9.21
CA ALA A 108 1.80 -10.89 -9.70
C ALA A 108 0.81 -10.04 -8.88
N ALA A 109 -0.39 -10.57 -8.62
CA ALA A 109 -1.42 -9.90 -7.81
C ALA A 109 -0.96 -9.67 -6.36
N ARG A 110 -0.27 -10.63 -5.77
CA ARG A 110 0.32 -10.48 -4.43
C ARG A 110 1.41 -9.42 -4.43
N SER A 111 2.30 -9.44 -5.43
CA SER A 111 3.43 -8.51 -5.52
C SER A 111 2.96 -7.06 -5.67
N ILE A 112 1.98 -6.79 -6.53
CA ILE A 112 1.46 -5.43 -6.73
C ILE A 112 0.70 -4.93 -5.49
N ALA A 113 -0.07 -5.79 -4.82
CA ALA A 113 -0.76 -5.44 -3.58
C ALA A 113 0.21 -5.13 -2.43
N ILE A 114 1.33 -5.86 -2.33
CA ILE A 114 2.38 -5.56 -1.36
C ILE A 114 3.04 -4.22 -1.68
N ALA A 115 3.28 -3.91 -2.95
CA ALA A 115 3.86 -2.64 -3.37
C ALA A 115 2.93 -1.45 -3.04
N GLU A 116 1.61 -1.55 -3.27
CA GLU A 116 0.63 -0.56 -2.83
C GLU A 116 0.68 -0.37 -1.31
N ASN A 117 0.63 -1.45 -0.54
CA ASN A 117 0.70 -1.38 0.92
C ASN A 117 2.01 -0.74 1.41
N GLN A 118 3.15 -1.07 0.79
CA GLN A 118 4.44 -0.47 1.12
C GLN A 118 4.44 1.04 0.84
N ALA A 119 3.90 1.47 -0.30
CA ALA A 119 3.81 2.89 -0.64
C ALA A 119 2.96 3.66 0.39
N VAL A 120 1.85 3.07 0.87
CA VAL A 120 0.97 3.70 1.87
C VAL A 120 1.58 3.69 3.26
N PHE A 121 2.09 2.55 3.73
CA PHE A 121 2.54 2.44 5.12
C PHE A 121 3.98 2.93 5.32
N ASN A 122 4.92 2.55 4.45
CA ASN A 122 6.34 2.89 4.57
C ASN A 122 6.74 4.12 3.73
N GLY A 123 5.94 4.46 2.70
CA GLY A 123 6.27 5.51 1.73
C GLY A 123 7.12 5.00 0.57
N PHE A 124 7.30 5.89 -0.40
CA PHE A 124 8.16 5.66 -1.56
C PHE A 124 8.80 6.99 -1.99
N GLU A 125 10.04 7.24 -1.54
CA GLU A 125 10.74 8.50 -1.73
C GLU A 125 10.89 8.89 -3.22
N ALA A 126 11.23 7.92 -4.09
CA ALA A 126 11.36 8.17 -5.53
C ALA A 126 10.04 8.59 -6.20
N GLY A 127 8.89 8.25 -5.61
CA GLY A 127 7.56 8.68 -6.04
C GLY A 127 7.02 9.87 -5.25
N HIS A 128 7.83 10.48 -4.38
CA HIS A 128 7.42 11.56 -3.48
C HIS A 128 6.22 11.21 -2.59
N ILE A 129 6.10 9.94 -2.21
CA ILE A 129 5.06 9.44 -1.32
C ILE A 129 5.64 9.30 0.09
N THR A 130 5.10 10.05 1.05
CA THR A 130 5.40 9.89 2.47
C THR A 130 4.43 8.89 3.07
N GLY A 131 4.95 7.80 3.66
CA GLY A 131 4.15 6.77 4.30
C GLY A 131 3.67 7.14 5.70
N ILE A 132 2.73 6.37 6.23
CA ILE A 132 2.17 6.60 7.57
C ILE A 132 3.24 6.43 8.64
N PHE A 133 4.15 5.44 8.53
CA PHE A 133 5.23 5.23 9.49
C PHE A 133 6.16 6.42 9.63
N ASP A 134 6.53 7.03 8.50
CA ASP A 134 7.45 8.17 8.49
C ASP A 134 6.76 9.44 8.96
N ALA A 135 5.53 9.68 8.48
CA ALA A 135 4.76 10.86 8.86
C ALA A 135 4.45 10.90 10.37
N ALA A 136 4.13 9.73 10.98
CA ALA A 136 3.75 9.62 12.39
C ALA A 136 4.90 9.20 13.32
N GLN A 137 6.15 9.20 12.86
CA GLN A 137 7.31 8.66 13.59
C GLN A 137 7.48 9.25 15.01
N GLN A 138 7.17 10.52 15.21
CA GLN A 138 7.34 11.19 16.50
C GLN A 138 6.37 10.67 17.59
N SER A 139 5.25 10.07 17.20
CA SER A 139 4.25 9.49 18.12
C SER A 139 4.43 8.00 18.37
N ALA A 140 5.47 7.37 17.79
CA ALA A 140 5.69 5.93 17.85
C ALA A 140 5.80 5.39 19.28
N LEU A 141 5.23 4.21 19.49
CA LEU A 141 5.36 3.42 20.70
C LEU A 141 6.22 2.18 20.46
N HIS A 142 6.83 1.70 21.53
CA HIS A 142 7.68 0.51 21.46
C HIS A 142 6.89 -0.77 21.76
N LEU A 143 7.07 -1.76 20.90
CA LEU A 143 6.61 -3.13 21.12
C LEU A 143 7.66 -3.96 21.85
N THR A 144 7.19 -4.86 22.68
CA THR A 144 8.00 -5.92 23.30
C THR A 144 7.75 -7.25 22.60
N ASP A 145 8.61 -8.24 22.83
CA ASP A 145 8.40 -9.61 22.37
C ASP A 145 7.42 -10.37 23.25
N ASP A 146 7.02 -9.78 24.37
CA ASP A 146 5.98 -10.31 25.24
C ASP A 146 4.60 -9.81 24.77
N TYR A 147 3.94 -10.65 23.98
CA TYR A 147 2.65 -10.33 23.38
C TYR A 147 1.49 -10.21 24.39
N VAL A 148 1.65 -10.69 25.63
CA VAL A 148 0.63 -10.51 26.69
C VAL A 148 0.40 -9.02 26.95
N HIS A 149 1.42 -8.18 26.80
CA HIS A 149 1.36 -6.73 27.01
C HIS A 149 0.90 -5.91 25.79
N TYR A 150 0.61 -6.54 24.64
CA TYR A 150 0.11 -5.82 23.47
C TYR A 150 -1.16 -5.01 23.71
N PRO A 151 -2.17 -5.52 24.45
CA PRO A 151 -3.37 -4.72 24.74
C PRO A 151 -3.07 -3.42 25.48
N GLU A 152 -2.05 -3.40 26.35
CA GLU A 152 -1.62 -2.20 27.07
C GLU A 152 -1.04 -1.15 26.12
N VAL A 153 -0.15 -1.58 25.20
CA VAL A 153 0.44 -0.69 24.18
C VAL A 153 -0.63 -0.15 23.24
N VAL A 154 -1.59 -0.98 22.82
CA VAL A 154 -2.71 -0.54 21.99
C VAL A 154 -3.62 0.43 22.77
N ALA A 155 -3.90 0.18 24.04
CA ALA A 155 -4.67 1.08 24.89
C ALA A 155 -3.96 2.44 25.07
N GLU A 156 -2.63 2.45 25.23
CA GLU A 156 -1.82 3.67 25.26
C GLU A 156 -1.91 4.44 23.94
N ALA A 157 -1.79 3.74 22.80
CA ALA A 157 -1.94 4.35 21.48
C ALA A 157 -3.32 5.04 21.33
N LEU A 158 -4.40 4.34 21.73
CA LEU A 158 -5.75 4.89 21.70
C LEU A 158 -5.91 6.09 22.67
N GLY A 159 -5.27 6.04 23.82
CA GLY A 159 -5.21 7.15 24.79
C GLY A 159 -4.56 8.40 24.18
N LYS A 160 -3.42 8.23 23.48
CA LYS A 160 -2.73 9.31 22.75
C LYS A 160 -3.63 9.93 21.69
N LEU A 161 -4.28 9.11 20.85
CA LEU A 161 -5.20 9.61 19.81
C LEU A 161 -6.35 10.43 20.42
N ARG A 162 -6.98 9.91 21.49
CA ARG A 162 -8.08 10.60 22.17
C ARG A 162 -7.65 11.93 22.82
N ASN A 163 -6.46 11.97 23.42
CA ASN A 163 -5.91 13.21 24.02
C ASN A 163 -5.66 14.29 22.96
N LEU A 164 -5.41 13.91 21.70
CA LEU A 164 -5.30 14.81 20.56
C LEU A 164 -6.67 15.16 19.94
N GLY A 165 -7.79 14.69 20.52
CA GLY A 165 -9.12 14.90 19.97
C GLY A 165 -9.41 14.05 18.71
N ILE A 166 -8.60 13.02 18.45
CA ILE A 166 -8.78 12.13 17.30
C ILE A 166 -9.69 10.98 17.73
N VAL A 167 -10.88 10.95 17.13
CA VAL A 167 -11.90 9.94 17.44
C VAL A 167 -11.79 8.72 16.53
N GLY A 168 -12.42 7.60 16.97
CA GLY A 168 -12.55 6.39 16.17
C GLY A 168 -13.73 6.41 15.19
N PRO A 169 -14.00 5.26 14.53
CA PRO A 169 -13.44 3.95 14.87
C PRO A 169 -11.93 3.88 14.59
N TYR A 170 -11.25 2.98 15.31
CA TYR A 170 -9.80 2.79 15.12
C TYR A 170 -9.54 1.41 14.49
N GLY A 171 -8.60 1.34 13.55
CA GLY A 171 -8.09 0.10 12.98
C GLY A 171 -6.64 -0.13 13.35
N ILE A 172 -6.16 -1.35 13.15
CA ILE A 172 -4.75 -1.69 13.27
C ILE A 172 -4.30 -2.52 12.07
N VAL A 173 -3.15 -2.18 11.50
CA VAL A 173 -2.43 -3.04 10.58
C VAL A 173 -1.29 -3.72 11.31
N LEU A 174 -1.11 -5.01 11.08
CA LEU A 174 -0.12 -5.88 11.72
C LEU A 174 0.81 -6.47 10.67
N GLY A 175 2.11 -6.34 10.89
CA GLY A 175 3.12 -7.14 10.20
C GLY A 175 3.08 -8.61 10.62
N PRO A 176 3.80 -9.50 9.90
CA PRO A 176 3.73 -10.95 10.15
C PRO A 176 4.05 -11.33 11.59
N ARG A 177 5.12 -10.77 12.16
CA ARG A 177 5.55 -11.04 13.54
C ARG A 177 4.47 -10.67 14.55
N CYS A 178 3.89 -9.47 14.45
CA CYS A 178 2.81 -9.01 15.31
C CYS A 178 1.56 -9.88 15.21
N TYR A 179 1.18 -10.22 13.96
CA TYR A 179 -0.02 -11.01 13.72
C TYR A 179 0.07 -12.41 14.32
N ILE A 180 1.21 -13.11 14.11
CA ILE A 180 1.46 -14.44 14.67
C ILE A 180 1.43 -14.36 16.20
N GLY A 181 2.21 -13.45 16.78
CA GLY A 181 2.27 -13.31 18.24
C GLY A 181 0.91 -13.03 18.89
N LEU A 182 0.09 -12.15 18.28
CA LEU A 182 -1.26 -11.85 18.78
C LEU A 182 -2.23 -13.03 18.67
N THR A 183 -2.09 -13.85 17.62
CA THR A 183 -3.00 -14.99 17.38
C THR A 183 -2.66 -16.21 18.21
N GLU A 184 -1.37 -16.44 18.49
CA GLU A 184 -0.87 -17.58 19.26
C GLU A 184 -0.91 -17.36 20.77
N THR A 185 -0.79 -16.10 21.22
CA THR A 185 -0.70 -15.79 22.66
C THR A 185 -2.08 -15.72 23.32
N THR A 186 -2.16 -16.34 24.50
CA THR A 186 -3.33 -16.27 25.37
C THR A 186 -2.95 -15.72 26.76
N THR A 187 -3.90 -15.10 27.44
CA THR A 187 -3.74 -14.76 28.87
C THR A 187 -3.71 -16.02 29.71
N GLY A 188 -3.27 -15.93 30.99
CA GLY A 188 -3.31 -17.04 31.94
C GLY A 188 -4.72 -17.64 32.14
N GLY A 189 -5.78 -16.94 31.78
CA GLY A 189 -7.17 -17.41 31.76
C GLY A 189 -7.63 -18.00 30.41
N GLY A 190 -6.72 -18.21 29.44
CA GLY A 190 -7.05 -18.79 28.12
C GLY A 190 -7.71 -17.84 27.12
N TYR A 191 -7.80 -16.54 27.44
CA TYR A 191 -8.37 -15.54 26.51
C TYR A 191 -7.32 -15.08 25.49
N ARG A 192 -7.66 -15.09 24.21
CA ARG A 192 -6.73 -14.71 23.13
C ARG A 192 -6.41 -13.22 23.16
N ILE A 193 -5.13 -12.87 23.07
CA ILE A 193 -4.69 -11.47 23.01
C ILE A 193 -5.27 -10.77 21.78
N TYR A 194 -5.36 -11.45 20.64
CA TYR A 194 -6.01 -10.94 19.43
C TYR A 194 -7.42 -10.41 19.68
N ASP A 195 -8.26 -11.15 20.41
CA ASP A 195 -9.65 -10.77 20.68
C ASP A 195 -9.72 -9.57 21.63
N HIS A 196 -8.76 -9.44 22.56
CA HIS A 196 -8.64 -8.28 23.42
C HIS A 196 -8.30 -7.02 22.63
N VAL A 197 -7.28 -7.08 21.78
CA VAL A 197 -6.89 -5.96 20.91
C VAL A 197 -8.06 -5.57 19.98
N LYS A 198 -8.72 -6.52 19.34
CA LYS A 198 -9.86 -6.27 18.47
C LYS A 198 -11.00 -5.54 19.19
N ARG A 199 -11.26 -5.91 20.45
CA ARG A 199 -12.31 -5.27 21.26
C ARG A 199 -11.97 -3.81 21.63
N LEU A 200 -10.69 -3.51 21.89
CA LEU A 200 -10.23 -2.15 22.20
C LEU A 200 -10.41 -1.19 20.99
N LEU A 201 -10.16 -1.67 19.78
CA LEU A 201 -10.14 -0.85 18.56
C LEU A 201 -11.53 -0.45 18.08
N ASN A 202 -12.53 -1.30 18.25
CA ASN A 202 -13.86 -1.17 17.62
C ASN A 202 -13.80 -1.00 16.08
N GLY A 203 -12.80 -1.63 15.45
CA GLY A 203 -12.56 -1.60 14.02
C GLY A 203 -11.73 -2.79 13.55
N PRO A 204 -11.27 -2.79 12.30
CA PRO A 204 -10.60 -3.93 11.70
C PRO A 204 -9.18 -4.15 12.25
N VAL A 205 -8.82 -5.43 12.36
CA VAL A 205 -7.44 -5.89 12.50
C VAL A 205 -7.02 -6.44 11.13
N VAL A 206 -6.03 -5.81 10.51
CA VAL A 206 -5.59 -6.11 9.14
C VAL A 206 -4.17 -6.64 9.17
N TRP A 207 -3.95 -7.75 8.47
CA TRP A 207 -2.62 -8.31 8.27
C TRP A 207 -2.01 -7.83 6.94
N THR A 208 -0.69 -7.57 6.93
CA THR A 208 0.08 -7.34 5.70
C THR A 208 1.54 -7.78 5.86
N PRO A 209 2.15 -8.42 4.84
CA PRO A 209 3.56 -8.79 4.90
C PRO A 209 4.51 -7.60 4.66
N GLY A 210 3.98 -6.45 4.25
CA GLY A 210 4.77 -5.29 3.80
C GLY A 210 5.32 -4.39 4.89
N ILE A 211 5.05 -4.68 6.19
CA ILE A 211 5.50 -3.84 7.31
C ILE A 211 6.18 -4.66 8.40
N ASP A 212 7.07 -4.02 9.17
CA ASP A 212 7.61 -4.54 10.43
C ASP A 212 6.99 -3.75 11.60
N GLY A 213 6.39 -4.48 12.56
CA GLY A 213 5.61 -3.88 13.65
C GLY A 213 4.12 -3.76 13.33
N ALA A 214 3.51 -2.68 13.79
CA ALA A 214 2.08 -2.40 13.60
C ALA A 214 1.82 -0.88 13.51
N ILE A 215 0.62 -0.49 13.05
CA ILE A 215 0.15 0.89 13.09
C ILE A 215 -1.30 0.90 13.57
N VAL A 216 -1.59 1.64 14.63
CA VAL A 216 -2.96 1.99 15.01
C VAL A 216 -3.35 3.27 14.27
N VAL A 217 -4.47 3.25 13.57
CA VAL A 217 -4.95 4.40 12.77
C VAL A 217 -6.38 4.77 13.15
N SER A 218 -6.70 6.06 13.12
CA SER A 218 -8.07 6.54 13.12
C SER A 218 -8.70 6.31 11.74
N MET A 219 -9.92 5.83 11.73
CA MET A 219 -10.71 5.61 10.51
C MET A 219 -11.91 6.58 10.45
N ARG A 220 -11.79 7.75 11.07
CA ARG A 220 -12.83 8.80 11.04
C ARG A 220 -12.99 9.45 9.67
N GLY A 221 -12.02 9.24 8.77
CA GLY A 221 -11.94 9.85 7.45
C GLY A 221 -11.24 11.22 7.44
N GLY A 222 -10.66 11.57 6.29
CA GLY A 222 -9.99 12.84 6.06
C GLY A 222 -8.56 12.93 6.58
N ASP A 223 -7.98 11.84 7.11
CA ASP A 223 -6.62 11.85 7.66
C ASP A 223 -5.60 11.24 6.70
N PHE A 224 -6.00 10.22 5.95
CA PHE A 224 -5.14 9.45 5.03
C PHE A 224 -5.89 9.19 3.74
N GLU A 225 -5.32 9.58 2.60
CA GLU A 225 -5.99 9.46 1.31
C GLU A 225 -5.12 8.71 0.29
N LEU A 226 -5.61 7.55 -0.15
CA LEU A 226 -5.09 6.82 -1.30
C LEU A 226 -5.88 7.25 -2.53
N THR A 227 -5.21 7.93 -3.46
CA THR A 227 -5.82 8.35 -4.73
C THR A 227 -5.33 7.45 -5.84
N VAL A 228 -6.29 6.86 -6.57
CA VAL A 228 -6.05 5.91 -7.67
C VAL A 228 -6.48 6.55 -8.98
N GLY A 229 -5.57 6.58 -9.95
CA GLY A 229 -5.87 6.98 -11.33
C GLY A 229 -6.53 5.84 -12.08
N GLU A 230 -5.76 4.86 -12.53
CA GLU A 230 -6.27 3.59 -13.03
C GLU A 230 -6.24 2.55 -11.91
N ASP A 231 -7.37 1.93 -11.63
CA ASP A 231 -7.44 0.83 -10.66
C ASP A 231 -6.89 -0.46 -11.29
N LEU A 232 -6.52 -1.39 -10.43
CA LEU A 232 -5.90 -2.67 -10.77
C LEU A 232 -6.55 -3.32 -11.99
N SER A 233 -5.79 -3.40 -13.08
CA SER A 233 -6.23 -3.85 -14.38
C SER A 233 -5.20 -4.79 -15.00
N ILE A 234 -5.66 -5.77 -15.79
CA ILE A 234 -4.78 -6.68 -16.51
C ILE A 234 -4.69 -6.28 -17.97
N GLY A 235 -3.46 -6.08 -18.46
CA GLY A 235 -3.16 -5.77 -19.84
C GLY A 235 -2.31 -6.86 -20.51
N TYR A 236 -2.27 -6.81 -21.84
CA TYR A 236 -1.51 -7.71 -22.69
C TYR A 236 -0.20 -7.07 -23.15
N LEU A 237 0.90 -7.84 -23.14
CA LEU A 237 2.21 -7.42 -23.62
C LEU A 237 2.58 -8.07 -24.96
N SER A 238 2.65 -9.40 -24.98
CA SER A 238 3.11 -10.19 -26.13
C SER A 238 2.75 -11.66 -25.96
N HIS A 239 2.98 -12.48 -27.00
CA HIS A 239 2.90 -13.93 -26.89
C HIS A 239 3.92 -14.63 -27.80
N THR A 240 4.17 -15.89 -27.49
CA THR A 240 4.89 -16.85 -28.33
C THR A 240 3.96 -17.98 -28.75
N ALA A 241 4.51 -19.03 -29.36
CA ALA A 241 3.74 -20.25 -29.62
C ALA A 241 3.28 -20.93 -28.32
N ASP A 242 4.05 -20.82 -27.24
CA ASP A 242 3.88 -21.58 -26.01
C ASP A 242 3.37 -20.77 -24.83
N THR A 243 3.53 -19.43 -24.84
CA THR A 243 3.23 -18.58 -23.71
C THR A 243 2.54 -17.27 -24.09
N VAL A 244 1.80 -16.71 -23.16
CA VAL A 244 1.22 -15.37 -23.25
C VAL A 244 1.73 -14.51 -22.09
N ARG A 245 2.31 -13.34 -22.37
CA ARG A 245 2.79 -12.36 -21.39
C ARG A 245 1.75 -11.29 -21.18
N LEU A 246 1.36 -11.16 -19.93
CA LEU A 246 0.38 -10.19 -19.43
C LEU A 246 1.03 -9.34 -18.33
N TYR A 247 0.32 -8.33 -17.85
CA TYR A 247 0.72 -7.54 -16.70
C TYR A 247 -0.49 -7.08 -15.90
N LEU A 248 -0.35 -7.04 -14.59
CA LEU A 248 -1.19 -6.25 -13.70
C LEU A 248 -0.64 -4.84 -13.62
N GLN A 249 -1.51 -3.83 -13.62
CA GLN A 249 -1.14 -2.43 -13.58
C GLN A 249 -2.10 -1.65 -12.69
N GLU A 250 -1.57 -0.60 -12.07
CA GLU A 250 -2.28 0.39 -11.28
C GLU A 250 -1.52 1.72 -11.31
N SER A 251 -2.23 2.84 -11.19
CA SER A 251 -1.59 4.13 -10.93
C SER A 251 -2.16 4.77 -9.66
N LEU A 252 -1.29 5.21 -8.76
CA LEU A 252 -1.69 5.70 -7.45
C LEU A 252 -0.78 6.80 -6.92
N THR A 253 -1.30 7.54 -5.95
CA THR A 253 -0.51 8.34 -5.01
C THR A 253 -1.18 8.30 -3.64
N PHE A 254 -0.41 8.61 -2.59
CA PHE A 254 -0.91 8.60 -1.22
C PHE A 254 -0.52 9.87 -0.48
N ARG A 255 -1.43 10.37 0.36
CA ARG A 255 -1.21 11.55 1.20
C ARG A 255 -1.56 11.28 2.65
N VAL A 256 -0.70 11.75 3.53
CA VAL A 256 -0.98 11.91 4.95
C VAL A 256 -1.42 13.36 5.17
N LEU A 257 -2.69 13.57 5.53
CA LEU A 257 -3.28 14.88 5.78
C LEU A 257 -3.16 15.26 7.26
N THR A 258 -3.28 14.25 8.16
CA THR A 258 -3.16 14.39 9.61
C THR A 258 -2.25 13.28 10.15
N ALA A 259 -0.98 13.58 10.35
CA ALA A 259 0.00 12.58 10.81
C ALA A 259 -0.33 12.05 12.22
N GLU A 260 -0.91 12.89 13.06
CA GLU A 260 -1.30 12.57 14.43
C GLU A 260 -2.43 11.54 14.53
N ALA A 261 -3.11 11.26 13.42
CA ALA A 261 -4.19 10.26 13.36
C ALA A 261 -3.69 8.80 13.30
N ALA A 262 -2.37 8.59 13.36
CA ALA A 262 -1.75 7.28 13.44
C ALA A 262 -0.72 7.21 14.57
N ILE A 263 -0.63 6.03 15.19
CA ILE A 263 0.42 5.69 16.16
C ILE A 263 1.16 4.44 15.68
N PRO A 264 2.40 4.59 15.17
CA PRO A 264 3.25 3.47 14.85
C PRO A 264 3.64 2.68 16.10
N LEU A 265 3.65 1.37 16.00
CA LEU A 265 4.12 0.45 17.03
C LEU A 265 5.34 -0.30 16.48
N ARG A 266 6.52 -0.04 17.01
CA ARG A 266 7.80 -0.57 16.49
C ARG A 266 8.53 -1.39 17.52
N TYR A 267 9.17 -2.47 17.09
CA TYR A 267 10.14 -3.20 17.93
C TYR A 267 11.42 -2.37 18.09
N ARG A 268 12.05 -2.44 19.29
CA ARG A 268 13.29 -1.70 19.59
C ARG A 268 14.48 -2.06 18.69
N ASN A 269 14.46 -3.23 18.05
CA ASN A 269 15.48 -3.73 17.14
C ASN A 269 14.93 -3.95 15.72
N SER A 270 14.06 -3.07 15.22
CA SER A 270 13.61 -3.15 13.83
C SER A 270 14.78 -2.87 12.88
N ARG A 271 14.87 -3.64 11.79
CA ARG A 271 15.94 -3.50 10.76
C ARG A 271 16.10 -2.10 10.19
N ALA A 272 15.13 -1.22 10.36
CA ALA A 272 15.19 0.18 9.93
C ALA A 272 16.23 1.01 10.68
N GLU A 273 16.58 0.66 11.95
CA GLU A 273 17.65 1.34 12.71
C GLU A 273 19.05 0.81 12.35
N LEU A 274 19.14 -0.32 11.62
CA LEU A 274 20.41 -0.94 11.23
C LEU A 274 20.89 -0.55 9.82
N ALA A 275 20.14 0.26 9.08
CA ALA A 275 20.60 0.80 7.81
C ALA A 275 21.61 1.92 8.08
N PRO A 276 22.90 1.79 7.65
CA PRO A 276 23.84 2.87 7.79
C PRO A 276 23.34 4.08 7.00
N PRO A 277 23.55 5.33 7.52
CA PRO A 277 23.14 6.52 6.80
C PRO A 277 23.78 6.52 5.41
N ALA A 278 22.97 6.81 4.39
CA ALA A 278 23.40 6.89 3.01
C ALA A 278 24.66 7.77 2.92
N ARG A 279 25.78 7.20 2.45
CA ARG A 279 27.03 7.94 2.26
C ARG A 279 26.75 9.09 1.30
N GLN A 280 26.77 10.31 1.81
CA GLN A 280 26.84 11.50 0.98
C GLN A 280 28.13 11.43 0.16
N THR A 281 28.01 11.11 -1.11
CA THR A 281 29.11 11.24 -2.06
C THR A 281 29.37 12.72 -2.27
N SER A 282 30.34 13.25 -1.53
CA SER A 282 30.87 14.60 -1.76
C SER A 282 31.48 14.63 -3.17
N LYS A 283 30.80 15.26 -4.11
CA LYS A 283 31.39 15.67 -5.39
C LYS A 283 32.51 16.66 -5.08
N LYS A 284 33.78 16.20 -5.04
CA LYS A 284 34.94 17.06 -5.16
C LYS A 284 34.86 17.79 -6.51
N ARG A 285 34.62 19.10 -6.47
CA ARG A 285 34.87 19.98 -7.60
C ARG A 285 36.39 19.91 -7.89
N ALA A 286 36.76 19.35 -9.02
CA ALA A 286 38.06 19.53 -9.60
C ALA A 286 38.08 20.90 -10.28
N SER A 287 38.81 21.81 -9.70
CA SER A 287 39.26 23.05 -10.35
C SER A 287 40.42 22.69 -11.28
N ARG A 288 40.25 22.92 -12.55
CA ARG A 288 41.31 23.41 -13.46
C ARG A 288 40.65 24.03 -14.68
#